data_7ac4fe8bffbe6f88eaaf8aa2cf249f6f
#
_entry.id   7ac4fe8bffbe6f88eaaf8aa2cf249f6f
#
_cell.length_a   1.000
_cell.length_b   1.000
_cell.length_c   1.000
_cell.angle_alpha   90.00
_cell.angle_beta   90.00
_cell.angle_gamma   90.00
#
_symmetry.space_group_name_H-M   'P 1'
#
loop_
_entity.id
_entity.type
_entity.pdbx_description
1 polymer ?
#
loop_
_entity_poly.entity_id
_entity_poly.type
_entity_poly.pdbx_seq_one_letter_code
_entity_poly.pdbx_strand_id
1 'polypeptide(L)'
;MTRLMLVLAAVAVIGAGAAAIAGCGSGGQATAAGSTATGQSSMPMPSSMPMPAAGTSAASKAPATLELHRSVVHVKIVNFAFEPSHLIVSPGTRVVWTNEDSDPHTVTADSAGFSSQALDTGSSYTLVAKRSGSFPYHCTIHPFMHGTLVVQG
;
A
#
# COMPACT_ATOMS: atom_id res chain seq x y z
N MET A 1 -17.33 -17.40 47.38
CA MET A 1 -18.07 -18.49 46.70
C MET A 1 -17.39 -18.82 45.40
N THR A 2 -16.71 -19.91 45.43
CA THR A 2 -15.79 -20.44 44.41
C THR A 2 -16.59 -21.06 43.27
N ARG A 3 -16.27 -20.70 42.02
CA ARG A 3 -16.57 -21.56 40.87
C ARG A 3 -15.38 -21.61 39.93
N LEU A 4 -14.60 -22.62 40.19
CA LEU A 4 -13.61 -23.21 39.30
C LEU A 4 -14.38 -23.93 38.18
N MET A 5 -14.16 -23.54 36.92
CA MET A 5 -14.56 -24.34 35.78
C MET A 5 -13.33 -24.71 34.95
N LEU A 6 -12.96 -25.93 35.16
CA LEU A 6 -12.00 -26.70 34.40
C LEU A 6 -12.71 -27.14 33.10
N VAL A 7 -12.15 -26.83 31.94
CA VAL A 7 -12.55 -27.46 30.68
C VAL A 7 -11.33 -28.06 30.00
N LEU A 8 -11.41 -29.35 29.88
CA LEU A 8 -10.41 -30.27 29.33
C LEU A 8 -10.10 -30.03 27.85
N ALA A 9 -8.88 -30.37 27.56
CA ALA A 9 -8.28 -30.59 26.26
C ALA A 9 -9.05 -31.61 25.38
N ALA A 10 -9.04 -31.37 24.08
CA ALA A 10 -9.13 -32.43 23.08
C ALA A 10 -8.05 -32.22 22.02
N VAL A 11 -7.04 -33.07 22.13
CA VAL A 11 -6.03 -33.30 21.09
C VAL A 11 -6.62 -34.25 20.07
N ALA A 12 -6.65 -33.88 18.81
CA ALA A 12 -6.87 -34.79 17.69
C ALA A 12 -5.68 -34.69 16.72
N VAL A 13 -4.85 -35.69 16.81
CA VAL A 13 -3.81 -36.06 15.84
C VAL A 13 -4.47 -37.00 14.82
N ILE A 14 -4.09 -36.92 13.56
CA ILE A 14 -4.14 -37.86 12.43
C ILE A 14 -4.38 -37.00 11.15
N GLY A 15 -3.60 -37.04 10.06
CA GLY A 15 -2.94 -38.09 9.41
C GLY A 15 -2.00 -37.61 8.30
N ALA A 16 -1.06 -38.45 8.07
CA ALA A 16 -0.08 -38.36 6.99
C ALA A 16 -0.74 -38.66 5.62
N GLY A 17 -0.34 -37.88 4.62
CA GLY A 17 -0.66 -38.13 3.21
C GLY A 17 0.49 -37.71 2.32
N ALA A 18 1.39 -38.66 2.04
CA ALA A 18 2.41 -38.52 1.02
C ALA A 18 1.79 -38.80 -0.35
N ALA A 19 1.99 -37.92 -1.31
CA ALA A 19 1.82 -38.20 -2.73
C ALA A 19 2.94 -37.54 -3.52
N ALA A 20 3.91 -38.35 -3.89
CA ALA A 20 4.93 -38.04 -4.90
C ALA A 20 4.30 -38.21 -6.28
N ILE A 21 4.40 -37.19 -7.14
CA ILE A 21 4.25 -37.38 -8.58
C ILE A 21 5.45 -36.73 -9.28
N ALA A 22 6.32 -37.57 -9.76
CA ALA A 22 7.35 -37.23 -10.72
C ALA A 22 6.69 -37.09 -12.11
N GLY A 23 6.99 -35.97 -12.77
CA GLY A 23 6.59 -35.71 -14.14
C GLY A 23 7.75 -35.05 -14.89
N CYS A 24 8.60 -35.87 -15.54
CA CYS A 24 9.51 -35.43 -16.58
C CYS A 24 8.73 -35.00 -17.81
N GLY A 25 9.06 -33.86 -18.36
CA GLY A 25 8.57 -33.39 -19.66
C GLY A 25 9.64 -32.56 -20.35
N SER A 26 10.43 -33.22 -21.18
CA SER A 26 11.42 -32.63 -22.09
C SER A 26 10.76 -31.90 -23.24
N GLY A 27 11.42 -30.88 -23.75
CA GLY A 27 11.43 -30.60 -25.19
C GLY A 27 10.83 -29.27 -25.63
N GLY A 28 11.65 -28.50 -26.30
CA GLY A 28 11.19 -27.47 -27.21
C GLY A 28 12.16 -26.29 -27.38
N GLN A 29 13.31 -26.53 -28.02
CA GLN A 29 14.05 -25.46 -28.69
C GLN A 29 13.27 -25.06 -29.95
N ALA A 30 13.10 -23.79 -30.15
CA ALA A 30 12.82 -23.21 -31.47
C ALA A 30 13.66 -21.94 -31.65
N THR A 31 14.60 -22.07 -32.52
CA THR A 31 15.44 -21.06 -33.15
C THR A 31 14.65 -20.18 -34.13
N ALA A 32 15.21 -19.05 -34.41
CA ALA A 32 15.25 -18.28 -35.67
C ALA A 32 14.56 -16.90 -35.56
N ALA A 33 15.43 -15.92 -35.64
CA ALA A 33 15.82 -15.13 -36.78
C ALA A 33 14.93 -13.90 -37.07
N GLY A 34 15.52 -12.74 -36.84
CA GLY A 34 15.75 -11.71 -37.86
C GLY A 34 14.54 -10.91 -38.34
N SER A 35 14.54 -9.66 -37.96
CA SER A 35 14.20 -8.62 -38.94
C SER A 35 14.58 -7.24 -38.42
N THR A 36 15.57 -6.69 -39.07
CA THR A 36 15.93 -5.28 -39.12
C THR A 36 14.81 -4.51 -39.82
N ALA A 37 14.29 -3.47 -39.21
CA ALA A 37 13.59 -2.41 -39.92
C ALA A 37 13.99 -1.06 -39.33
N THR A 38 14.89 -0.44 -40.02
CA THR A 38 15.21 0.99 -40.03
C THR A 38 13.98 1.77 -40.46
N GLY A 39 13.48 2.64 -39.61
CA GLY A 39 12.38 3.57 -39.95
C GLY A 39 12.57 4.86 -39.17
N GLN A 40 13.46 5.72 -39.68
CA GLN A 40 13.50 7.13 -39.34
C GLN A 40 12.27 7.81 -39.92
N SER A 41 11.38 8.29 -39.10
CA SER A 41 10.36 9.27 -39.49
C SER A 41 10.56 10.53 -38.64
N SER A 42 11.23 11.47 -39.31
CA SER A 42 11.35 12.86 -38.90
C SER A 42 9.96 13.50 -38.94
N MET A 43 9.41 13.91 -37.80
CA MET A 43 8.23 14.75 -37.72
C MET A 43 8.69 16.21 -37.55
N PRO A 44 8.20 17.15 -38.36
CA PRO A 44 8.52 18.56 -38.20
C PRO A 44 7.78 19.16 -36.99
N MET A 45 8.47 19.98 -36.24
CA MET A 45 7.92 20.83 -35.17
C MET A 45 7.01 21.91 -35.81
N PRO A 46 5.78 22.10 -35.34
CA PRO A 46 5.05 23.32 -35.63
C PRO A 46 5.52 24.43 -34.66
N SER A 47 5.99 25.50 -35.28
CA SER A 47 6.33 26.77 -34.66
C SER A 47 5.11 27.49 -34.09
N SER A 48 5.32 28.11 -32.94
CA SER A 48 4.67 29.35 -32.47
C SER A 48 3.15 29.37 -32.34
N MET A 49 2.70 29.25 -31.11
CA MET A 49 1.40 29.78 -30.66
C MET A 49 1.63 31.03 -29.83
N PRO A 50 0.90 32.14 -30.07
CA PRO A 50 0.99 33.36 -29.27
C PRO A 50 0.30 33.18 -27.91
N MET A 51 0.93 33.69 -26.88
CA MET A 51 0.32 33.82 -25.54
C MET A 51 -0.85 34.80 -25.56
N PRO A 52 -2.02 34.46 -25.03
CA PRO A 52 -3.02 35.47 -24.70
C PRO A 52 -2.65 36.17 -23.40
N ALA A 53 -2.79 37.49 -23.48
CA ALA A 53 -2.53 38.46 -22.42
C ALA A 53 -3.38 38.24 -21.14
N ALA A 54 -2.83 38.74 -20.08
CA ALA A 54 -3.38 38.93 -18.74
C ALA A 54 -4.91 39.14 -18.68
N GLY A 55 -5.60 38.17 -18.13
CA GLY A 55 -6.95 38.33 -17.61
C GLY A 55 -6.89 38.55 -16.10
N THR A 56 -7.18 39.73 -15.68
CA THR A 56 -7.43 40.12 -14.29
C THR A 56 -8.57 39.28 -13.72
N SER A 57 -8.26 38.24 -12.98
CA SER A 57 -9.27 37.47 -12.28
C SER A 57 -9.61 38.12 -10.96
N ALA A 58 -10.83 38.70 -10.93
CA ALA A 58 -11.46 39.20 -9.75
C ALA A 58 -11.44 38.15 -8.63
N ALA A 59 -10.96 38.53 -7.47
CA ALA A 59 -11.03 37.78 -6.24
C ALA A 59 -12.51 37.55 -5.87
N SER A 60 -13.03 36.39 -6.24
CA SER A 60 -14.29 35.91 -5.69
C SER A 60 -14.00 35.43 -4.28
N LYS A 61 -14.39 36.24 -3.31
CA LYS A 61 -14.42 35.91 -1.88
C LYS A 61 -15.51 34.85 -1.69
N ALA A 62 -15.16 33.59 -1.93
CA ALA A 62 -15.97 32.47 -1.50
C ALA A 62 -16.05 32.49 0.03
N PRO A 63 -17.21 32.16 0.64
CA PRO A 63 -17.33 32.07 2.09
C PRO A 63 -16.30 31.03 2.57
N ALA A 64 -15.54 31.42 3.59
CA ALA A 64 -14.62 30.53 4.27
C ALA A 64 -15.44 29.40 4.93
N THR A 65 -15.76 28.39 4.15
CA THR A 65 -16.08 27.09 4.69
C THR A 65 -14.84 26.68 5.47
N LEU A 66 -15.01 26.44 6.76
CA LEU A 66 -13.99 25.88 7.64
C LEU A 66 -13.40 24.65 6.92
N GLU A 67 -12.39 24.87 6.10
CA GLU A 67 -11.47 23.85 5.64
C GLU A 67 -10.83 23.33 6.92
N LEU A 68 -11.47 22.30 7.49
CA LEU A 68 -10.84 21.50 8.51
C LEU A 68 -9.56 20.99 7.85
N HIS A 69 -8.42 21.59 8.21
CA HIS A 69 -7.11 21.19 7.72
C HIS A 69 -6.89 19.73 8.12
N ARG A 70 -7.41 18.84 7.30
CA ARG A 70 -7.11 17.41 7.41
C ARG A 70 -5.67 17.23 6.98
N SER A 71 -4.78 17.29 7.95
CA SER A 71 -3.38 16.98 7.70
C SER A 71 -3.29 15.62 7.01
N VAL A 72 -2.48 15.55 5.96
CA VAL A 72 -2.16 14.31 5.25
C VAL A 72 -0.73 13.96 5.61
N VAL A 73 -0.51 12.73 6.02
CA VAL A 73 0.81 12.20 6.35
C VAL A 73 1.07 10.99 5.48
N HIS A 74 2.24 10.92 4.89
CA HIS A 74 2.66 9.84 4.02
C HIS A 74 3.63 8.92 4.74
N VAL A 75 3.42 7.61 4.55
CA VAL A 75 4.31 6.53 4.96
C VAL A 75 4.72 5.79 3.69
N LYS A 76 5.99 5.63 3.47
CA LYS A 76 6.53 4.84 2.36
C LYS A 76 6.71 3.39 2.80
N ILE A 77 6.51 2.48 1.89
CA ILE A 77 6.93 1.09 2.01
C ILE A 77 8.10 0.94 1.07
N VAL A 78 9.30 0.78 1.63
CA VAL A 78 10.55 0.73 0.88
C VAL A 78 11.57 -0.16 1.59
N ASN A 79 12.29 -0.97 0.83
CA ASN A 79 13.26 -1.94 1.36
C ASN A 79 12.68 -2.86 2.44
N PHE A 80 11.45 -3.34 2.24
CA PHE A 80 10.72 -4.18 3.18
C PHE A 80 10.55 -3.55 4.56
N ALA A 81 10.32 -2.23 4.60
CA ALA A 81 10.09 -1.47 5.84
C ALA A 81 9.03 -0.39 5.63
N PHE A 82 8.36 0.01 6.71
CA PHE A 82 7.52 1.19 6.75
C PHE A 82 8.36 2.41 7.15
N GLU A 83 8.32 3.49 6.39
CA GLU A 83 9.06 4.72 6.66
C GLU A 83 8.15 5.94 6.69
N PRO A 84 7.98 6.58 7.89
CA PRO A 84 8.50 6.16 9.19
C PRO A 84 7.77 4.94 9.76
N SER A 85 8.45 4.08 10.51
CA SER A 85 7.85 2.92 11.18
C SER A 85 7.04 3.30 12.42
N HIS A 86 7.29 4.47 13.01
CA HIS A 86 6.54 5.01 14.15
C HIS A 86 5.99 6.38 13.79
N LEU A 87 4.67 6.51 13.81
CA LEU A 87 3.95 7.72 13.39
C LEU A 87 3.02 8.19 14.50
N ILE A 88 3.08 9.49 14.82
CA ILE A 88 2.18 10.13 15.77
C ILE A 88 1.35 11.17 15.02
N VAL A 89 0.03 11.08 15.11
CA VAL A 89 -0.89 11.99 14.42
C VAL A 89 -2.05 12.42 15.31
N SER A 90 -2.71 13.52 14.96
CA SER A 90 -3.95 13.95 15.59
C SER A 90 -5.18 13.23 15.00
N PRO A 91 -6.28 13.10 15.76
CA PRO A 91 -7.54 12.62 15.22
C PRO A 91 -8.01 13.42 13.99
N GLY A 92 -8.48 12.72 12.97
CA GLY A 92 -8.88 13.33 11.70
C GLY A 92 -7.78 13.36 10.64
N THR A 93 -6.53 13.10 11.01
CA THR A 93 -5.41 13.01 10.05
C THR A 93 -5.65 11.88 9.05
N ARG A 94 -5.35 12.14 7.79
CA ARG A 94 -5.32 11.15 6.73
C ARG A 94 -3.90 10.60 6.63
N VAL A 95 -3.74 9.30 6.81
CA VAL A 95 -2.46 8.60 6.63
C VAL A 95 -2.52 7.83 5.33
N VAL A 96 -1.49 7.99 4.50
CA VAL A 96 -1.37 7.35 3.18
C VAL A 96 -0.10 6.52 3.17
N TRP A 97 -0.24 5.21 3.03
CA TRP A 97 0.88 4.29 2.78
C TRP A 97 1.01 4.07 1.28
N THR A 98 2.22 4.22 0.76
CA THR A 98 2.52 3.99 -0.67
C THR A 98 3.61 2.94 -0.79
N ASN A 99 3.37 1.91 -1.58
CA ASN A 99 4.37 0.89 -1.87
C ASN A 99 5.33 1.39 -2.95
N GLU A 100 6.60 1.58 -2.57
CA GLU A 100 7.69 1.96 -3.47
C GLU A 100 8.61 0.76 -3.79
N ASP A 101 8.35 -0.43 -3.20
CA ASP A 101 9.05 -1.67 -3.51
C ASP A 101 8.49 -2.35 -4.77
N SER A 102 9.27 -3.29 -5.32
CA SER A 102 8.84 -4.17 -6.43
C SER A 102 7.90 -5.29 -5.96
N ASP A 103 7.95 -5.64 -4.69
CA ASP A 103 7.17 -6.71 -4.09
C ASP A 103 5.85 -6.18 -3.54
N PRO A 104 4.78 -7.00 -3.53
CA PRO A 104 3.50 -6.60 -2.94
C PRO A 104 3.57 -6.59 -1.42
N HIS A 105 2.93 -5.60 -0.80
CA HIS A 105 2.86 -5.45 0.65
C HIS A 105 1.43 -5.21 1.14
N THR A 106 1.20 -5.41 2.45
CA THR A 106 -0.08 -5.05 3.09
C THR A 106 0.16 -4.15 4.29
N VAL A 107 -0.88 -3.45 4.72
CA VAL A 107 -0.90 -2.64 5.94
C VAL A 107 -2.05 -3.13 6.80
N THR A 108 -1.77 -3.93 7.83
CA THR A 108 -2.80 -4.60 8.63
C THR A 108 -2.55 -4.38 10.12
N ALA A 109 -3.53 -3.83 10.83
CA ALA A 109 -3.44 -3.64 12.27
C ALA A 109 -3.43 -5.00 13.00
N ASP A 110 -2.60 -5.11 14.05
CA ASP A 110 -2.48 -6.33 14.87
C ASP A 110 -3.78 -6.63 15.65
N SER A 111 -4.57 -5.59 15.91
CA SER A 111 -5.91 -5.68 16.48
C SER A 111 -6.93 -5.12 15.49
N ALA A 112 -8.23 -5.32 15.76
CA ALA A 112 -9.28 -4.78 14.91
C ALA A 112 -9.11 -3.26 14.70
N GLY A 113 -9.06 -2.81 13.47
CA GLY A 113 -8.89 -1.39 13.16
C GLY A 113 -8.86 -1.11 11.68
N PHE A 114 -7.84 -1.56 10.99
CA PHE A 114 -7.67 -1.36 9.55
C PHE A 114 -6.89 -2.51 8.91
N SER A 115 -7.17 -2.74 7.64
CA SER A 115 -6.44 -3.70 6.81
C SER A 115 -6.54 -3.26 5.36
N SER A 116 -5.42 -3.28 4.66
CA SER A 116 -5.39 -3.10 3.21
C SER A 116 -5.48 -4.44 2.49
N GLN A 117 -5.82 -4.40 1.21
CA GLN A 117 -5.46 -5.47 0.29
C GLN A 117 -3.96 -5.43 -0.01
N ALA A 118 -3.46 -6.38 -0.79
CA ALA A 118 -2.10 -6.31 -1.30
C ALA A 118 -1.93 -5.04 -2.14
N LEU A 119 -0.88 -4.30 -1.86
CA LEU A 119 -0.48 -3.08 -2.56
C LEU A 119 0.68 -3.45 -3.49
N ASP A 120 0.42 -3.45 -4.77
CA ASP A 120 1.47 -3.56 -5.79
C ASP A 120 2.31 -2.29 -5.84
N THR A 121 3.44 -2.32 -6.54
CA THR A 121 4.33 -1.17 -6.75
C THR A 121 3.55 0.07 -7.19
N GLY A 122 3.75 1.19 -6.50
CA GLY A 122 3.06 2.46 -6.75
C GLY A 122 1.64 2.54 -6.19
N SER A 123 1.07 1.43 -5.70
CA SER A 123 -0.26 1.42 -5.07
C SER A 123 -0.24 2.03 -3.67
N SER A 124 -1.38 2.57 -3.26
CA SER A 124 -1.49 3.24 -1.96
C SER A 124 -2.74 2.80 -1.19
N TYR A 125 -2.61 2.77 0.13
CA TYR A 125 -3.71 2.61 1.08
C TYR A 125 -3.91 3.87 1.90
N THR A 126 -5.16 4.27 2.13
CA THR A 126 -5.48 5.49 2.88
C THR A 126 -6.37 5.18 4.07
N LEU A 127 -6.00 5.69 5.24
CA LEU A 127 -6.75 5.62 6.48
C LEU A 127 -7.01 7.04 7.01
N VAL A 128 -8.22 7.29 7.53
CA VAL A 128 -8.49 8.48 8.36
C VAL A 128 -8.42 8.05 9.82
N ALA A 129 -7.44 8.57 10.55
CA ALA A 129 -7.22 8.29 11.97
C ALA A 129 -8.30 8.96 12.83
N LYS A 130 -9.38 8.25 13.18
CA LYS A 130 -10.53 8.82 13.89
C LYS A 130 -10.50 8.57 15.39
N ARG A 131 -9.92 7.46 15.83
CA ARG A 131 -9.93 6.99 17.23
C ARG A 131 -8.56 7.19 17.83
N SER A 132 -8.49 7.81 19.00
CA SER A 132 -7.24 7.90 19.79
C SER A 132 -6.82 6.53 20.27
N GLY A 133 -5.51 6.30 20.33
CA GLY A 133 -4.92 5.03 20.76
C GLY A 133 -3.62 4.72 20.03
N SER A 134 -3.02 3.59 20.38
CA SER A 134 -1.86 3.03 19.71
C SER A 134 -2.30 1.82 18.88
N PHE A 135 -1.91 1.81 17.62
CA PHE A 135 -2.28 0.80 16.64
C PHE A 135 -1.01 0.23 16.00
N PRO A 136 -0.43 -0.82 16.61
CA PRO A 136 0.61 -1.61 15.96
C PRO A 136 0.04 -2.25 14.70
N TYR A 137 0.85 -2.32 13.66
CA TYR A 137 0.47 -2.94 12.39
C TYR A 137 1.67 -3.62 11.74
N HIS A 138 1.38 -4.54 10.83
CA HIS A 138 2.39 -5.32 10.12
C HIS A 138 1.99 -5.57 8.66
N CYS A 139 2.92 -6.10 7.88
CA CYS A 139 2.65 -6.67 6.56
C CYS A 139 2.34 -8.16 6.71
N THR A 140 1.19 -8.63 6.23
CA THR A 140 0.79 -10.04 6.32
C THR A 140 1.57 -10.95 5.37
N ILE A 141 2.17 -10.38 4.31
CA ILE A 141 3.00 -11.10 3.34
C ILE A 141 4.43 -11.26 3.88
N HIS A 142 4.92 -10.22 4.58
CA HIS A 142 6.27 -10.16 5.15
C HIS A 142 6.18 -9.89 6.66
N PRO A 143 5.98 -10.92 7.51
CA PRO A 143 5.62 -10.73 8.92
C PRO A 143 6.68 -10.04 9.79
N PHE A 144 7.89 -9.86 9.29
CA PHE A 144 8.96 -9.13 9.97
C PHE A 144 8.84 -7.60 9.81
N MET A 145 7.97 -7.11 8.92
CA MET A 145 7.71 -5.69 8.70
C MET A 145 6.66 -5.20 9.68
N HIS A 146 7.07 -4.33 10.59
CA HIS A 146 6.19 -3.76 11.63
C HIS A 146 6.21 -2.24 11.61
N GLY A 147 5.08 -1.66 12.00
CA GLY A 147 4.95 -0.23 12.24
C GLY A 147 3.99 0.05 13.39
N THR A 148 3.94 1.30 13.85
CA THR A 148 3.01 1.73 14.89
C THR A 148 2.43 3.10 14.52
N LEU A 149 1.11 3.18 14.48
CA LEU A 149 0.37 4.43 14.38
C LEU A 149 -0.17 4.82 15.75
N VAL A 150 0.24 5.97 16.27
CA VAL A 150 -0.28 6.56 17.51
C VAL A 150 -1.18 7.73 17.13
N VAL A 151 -2.42 7.69 17.56
CA VAL A 151 -3.38 8.78 17.37
C VAL A 151 -3.62 9.43 18.71
N GLN A 152 -3.18 10.68 18.86
CA GLN A 152 -3.30 11.43 20.10
C GLN A 152 -3.73 12.89 19.86
N GLY A 153 -4.57 13.39 20.74
CA GLY A 153 -5.06 14.76 20.75
C GLY A 153 -5.77 15.03 22.05
#